data_9ddacdb40aa2901c46ba1ae87b1ddd26
#
_entry.id   9ddacdb40aa2901c46ba1ae87b1ddd26
#
_cell.length_a   1.000
_cell.length_b   1.000
_cell.length_c   1.000
_cell.angle_alpha   90.00
_cell.angle_beta   90.00
_cell.angle_gamma   90.00
#
_symmetry.space_group_name_H-M   'P 1'
#
loop_
_entity.id
_entity.type
_entity.pdbx_description
1 polymer ?
#
loop_
_entity_poly.entity_id
_entity_poly.type
_entity_poly.pdbx_seq_one_letter_code
_entity_poly.pdbx_strand_id
1 'polypeptide(L)'
;MDYLDTEIRSVFRYFGMQNHHILKYKEDIDQLLSLRLLRSNQRSHKYTVLYVDEEIVSAISKNIFIPKKNIEEETLVEVLEIFNSISDDFDEEKISAGEFLHSLSQLIEERKKLPFFKHIASFKLNLFETFFLMDTIWDAFIRGHNDYNTDVYRTVEDFYKKASKTVKECSQLVKGEHRLVKLGLIEVSKASIGNNATARLSNSIINFLHEKENIFINSDSEKDIRLLSPLKIEEKQLFYNKDEEEQICDLKNLLEEDRFQILQDTLRKEKMNAGLTVLLHGDPGTGKTESVYQIAKKTGRSVFKVDISETKSMWFGES
;
A
#
# COMPACT_ATOMS: atom_id res chain seq x y z
N MET A 1 -18.72 -22.73 -16.80
CA MET A 1 -19.92 -22.25 -16.09
C MET A 1 -20.32 -20.97 -16.76
N ASP A 2 -21.46 -21.01 -17.47
CA ASP A 2 -21.80 -19.94 -18.39
C ASP A 2 -22.31 -18.74 -17.61
N TYR A 3 -21.55 -17.65 -17.68
CA TYR A 3 -22.02 -16.36 -17.21
C TYR A 3 -23.29 -15.99 -17.98
N LEU A 4 -24.35 -15.65 -17.28
CA LEU A 4 -25.56 -15.06 -17.86
C LEU A 4 -25.25 -13.62 -18.32
N ASP A 5 -24.38 -13.51 -19.30
CA ASP A 5 -24.15 -12.28 -20.05
C ASP A 5 -25.34 -12.06 -20.97
N THR A 6 -26.24 -11.22 -20.54
CA THR A 6 -27.47 -11.02 -21.32
C THR A 6 -27.60 -9.54 -21.65
N GLU A 7 -27.57 -9.22 -22.93
CA GLU A 7 -27.98 -7.89 -23.41
C GLU A 7 -29.41 -7.59 -22.91
N ILE A 8 -29.63 -6.42 -22.33
CA ILE A 8 -30.96 -5.98 -21.88
C ILE A 8 -32.00 -6.22 -22.98
N ARG A 9 -31.64 -5.94 -24.24
CA ARG A 9 -32.51 -6.15 -25.42
C ARG A 9 -32.88 -7.60 -25.64
N SER A 10 -32.00 -8.56 -25.35
CA SER A 10 -32.31 -9.98 -25.52
C SER A 10 -33.22 -10.47 -24.40
N VAL A 11 -33.10 -9.95 -23.18
CA VAL A 11 -34.05 -10.23 -22.08
C VAL A 11 -35.47 -9.76 -22.47
N PHE A 12 -35.62 -8.50 -22.92
CA PHE A 12 -36.90 -7.97 -23.33
C PHE A 12 -37.49 -8.75 -24.52
N ARG A 13 -36.64 -9.14 -25.48
CA ARG A 13 -37.10 -9.97 -26.64
C ARG A 13 -37.53 -11.35 -26.18
N TYR A 14 -36.84 -11.97 -25.21
CA TYR A 14 -37.21 -13.25 -24.63
C TYR A 14 -38.62 -13.21 -23.99
N PHE A 15 -38.96 -12.11 -23.33
CA PHE A 15 -40.28 -11.87 -22.75
C PHE A 15 -41.30 -11.30 -23.75
N GLY A 16 -41.00 -11.26 -25.06
CA GLY A 16 -41.89 -10.71 -26.07
C GLY A 16 -42.11 -9.20 -25.99
N MET A 17 -41.24 -8.48 -25.28
CA MET A 17 -41.34 -7.04 -25.11
C MET A 17 -40.66 -6.29 -26.24
N GLN A 18 -41.21 -5.15 -26.64
CA GLN A 18 -40.55 -4.27 -27.62
C GLN A 18 -39.52 -3.36 -26.96
N ASN A 19 -38.50 -2.95 -27.71
CA ASN A 19 -37.36 -2.16 -27.19
C ASN A 19 -37.77 -0.86 -26.45
N HIS A 20 -38.88 -0.24 -26.79
CA HIS A 20 -39.34 0.97 -26.09
C HIS A 20 -39.86 0.70 -24.68
N HIS A 21 -40.19 -0.54 -24.33
CA HIS A 21 -40.56 -0.91 -22.96
C HIS A 21 -39.38 -0.81 -21.99
N ILE A 22 -38.13 -0.84 -22.49
CA ILE A 22 -36.93 -0.64 -21.65
C ILE A 22 -36.99 0.68 -20.88
N LEU A 23 -37.49 1.75 -21.54
CA LEU A 23 -37.61 3.06 -20.89
C LEU A 23 -38.50 3.05 -19.65
N LYS A 24 -39.51 2.14 -19.64
CA LYS A 24 -40.42 2.00 -18.49
C LYS A 24 -39.74 1.43 -17.27
N TYR A 25 -38.68 0.61 -17.44
CA TYR A 25 -37.96 -0.05 -16.35
C TYR A 25 -36.59 0.59 -16.09
N LYS A 26 -36.30 1.75 -16.72
CA LYS A 26 -35.02 2.41 -16.57
C LYS A 26 -34.72 2.75 -15.11
N GLU A 27 -35.71 3.31 -14.40
CA GLU A 27 -35.55 3.67 -12.97
C GLU A 27 -35.30 2.44 -12.10
N ASP A 28 -36.00 1.34 -12.37
CA ASP A 28 -35.80 0.07 -11.65
C ASP A 28 -34.40 -0.51 -11.92
N ILE A 29 -33.92 -0.44 -13.18
CA ILE A 29 -32.60 -0.89 -13.56
C ILE A 29 -31.53 -0.01 -12.89
N ASP A 30 -31.69 1.31 -12.92
CA ASP A 30 -30.77 2.26 -12.28
C ASP A 30 -30.76 2.03 -10.76
N GLN A 31 -31.89 1.71 -10.15
CA GLN A 31 -31.97 1.35 -8.75
C GLN A 31 -31.26 0.03 -8.44
N LEU A 32 -31.42 -1.00 -9.26
CA LEU A 32 -30.73 -2.29 -9.10
C LEU A 32 -29.20 -2.14 -9.29
N LEU A 33 -28.77 -1.29 -10.22
CA LEU A 33 -27.36 -0.94 -10.39
C LEU A 33 -26.81 -0.18 -9.15
N SER A 34 -27.58 0.77 -8.63
CA SER A 34 -27.19 1.52 -7.42
C SER A 34 -27.11 0.63 -6.18
N LEU A 35 -27.97 -0.38 -6.10
CA LEU A 35 -27.96 -1.39 -5.03
C LEU A 35 -26.91 -2.49 -5.29
N ARG A 36 -26.19 -2.43 -6.41
CA ARG A 36 -25.21 -3.45 -6.85
C ARG A 36 -25.78 -4.87 -6.96
N LEU A 37 -27.08 -4.98 -7.13
CA LEU A 37 -27.75 -6.22 -7.49
C LEU A 37 -27.60 -6.58 -8.97
N LEU A 38 -27.34 -5.55 -9.79
CA LEU A 38 -26.92 -5.66 -11.18
C LEU A 38 -25.57 -4.97 -11.35
N ARG A 39 -24.75 -5.51 -12.21
CA ARG A 39 -23.53 -4.86 -12.72
C ARG A 39 -23.63 -4.67 -14.21
N SER A 40 -22.98 -3.64 -14.73
CA SER A 40 -22.92 -3.37 -16.18
C SER A 40 -21.48 -3.50 -16.67
N ASN A 41 -21.31 -4.12 -17.84
CA ASN A 41 -20.03 -4.18 -18.55
C ASN A 41 -20.23 -3.71 -19.99
N GLN A 42 -19.45 -2.74 -20.42
CA GLN A 42 -19.46 -2.26 -21.81
C GLN A 42 -18.42 -3.03 -22.61
N ARG A 43 -18.82 -4.10 -23.29
CA ARG A 43 -17.91 -4.91 -24.15
C ARG A 43 -17.56 -4.24 -25.49
N SER A 44 -18.23 -3.17 -25.87
CA SER A 44 -17.90 -2.31 -27.01
C SER A 44 -18.71 -1.01 -26.95
N HIS A 45 -18.34 0.03 -27.69
CA HIS A 45 -19.09 1.30 -27.79
C HIS A 45 -20.58 1.15 -28.17
N LYS A 46 -21.08 -0.05 -28.42
CA LYS A 46 -22.45 -0.31 -28.88
C LYS A 46 -23.33 -1.10 -27.91
N TYR A 47 -22.76 -1.82 -26.94
CA TYR A 47 -23.57 -2.77 -26.16
C TYR A 47 -23.15 -2.73 -24.68
N THR A 48 -24.10 -2.39 -23.81
CA THR A 48 -24.00 -2.55 -22.37
C THR A 48 -24.58 -3.91 -21.98
N VAL A 49 -23.79 -4.76 -21.36
CA VAL A 49 -24.23 -6.06 -20.83
C VAL A 49 -24.48 -5.92 -19.36
N LEU A 50 -25.65 -6.36 -18.89
CA LEU A 50 -25.95 -6.44 -17.48
C LEU A 50 -25.72 -7.87 -16.99
N TYR A 51 -25.10 -8.01 -15.84
CA TYR A 51 -24.91 -9.30 -15.19
C TYR A 51 -25.23 -9.21 -13.69
N VAL A 52 -25.52 -10.36 -13.10
CA VAL A 52 -25.82 -10.53 -11.69
C VAL A 52 -24.73 -11.39 -11.09
N ASP A 53 -24.19 -11.00 -9.94
CA ASP A 53 -23.17 -11.80 -9.25
C ASP A 53 -23.71 -13.19 -8.88
N GLU A 54 -22.86 -14.24 -8.94
CA GLU A 54 -23.24 -15.61 -8.67
C GLU A 54 -23.86 -15.81 -7.27
N GLU A 55 -23.39 -15.05 -6.29
CA GLU A 55 -23.94 -15.05 -4.92
C GLU A 55 -25.40 -14.59 -4.90
N ILE A 56 -25.71 -13.55 -5.65
CA ILE A 56 -27.07 -13.01 -5.76
C ILE A 56 -27.95 -14.00 -6.52
N VAL A 57 -27.46 -14.58 -7.61
CA VAL A 57 -28.18 -15.63 -8.35
C VAL A 57 -28.45 -16.84 -7.45
N SER A 58 -27.46 -17.27 -6.69
CA SER A 58 -27.58 -18.37 -5.73
C SER A 58 -28.60 -18.06 -4.62
N ALA A 59 -28.57 -16.84 -4.08
CA ALA A 59 -29.51 -16.42 -3.03
C ALA A 59 -30.95 -16.38 -3.56
N ILE A 60 -31.17 -15.81 -4.74
CA ILE A 60 -32.48 -15.78 -5.39
C ILE A 60 -32.99 -17.21 -5.67
N SER A 61 -32.13 -18.08 -6.21
CA SER A 61 -32.50 -19.45 -6.56
C SER A 61 -32.86 -20.32 -5.34
N LYS A 62 -32.22 -20.02 -4.20
CA LYS A 62 -32.48 -20.71 -2.92
C LYS A 62 -33.55 -20.02 -2.07
N ASN A 63 -34.11 -18.92 -2.55
CA ASN A 63 -35.05 -18.05 -1.82
C ASN A 63 -34.50 -17.64 -0.43
N ILE A 64 -33.21 -17.33 -0.40
CA ILE A 64 -32.50 -16.85 0.78
C ILE A 64 -32.48 -15.32 0.73
N PHE A 65 -32.79 -14.68 1.85
CA PHE A 65 -32.65 -13.23 1.98
C PHE A 65 -31.17 -12.84 1.78
N ILE A 66 -30.89 -11.93 0.87
CA ILE A 66 -29.57 -11.31 0.72
C ILE A 66 -29.50 -10.23 1.79
N PRO A 67 -28.77 -10.42 2.90
CA PRO A 67 -28.66 -9.39 3.91
C PRO A 67 -28.01 -8.17 3.25
N LYS A 68 -28.65 -7.01 3.42
CA LYS A 68 -28.01 -5.74 3.04
C LYS A 68 -26.73 -5.65 3.86
N LYS A 69 -25.57 -5.75 3.22
CA LYS A 69 -24.29 -5.75 3.92
C LYS A 69 -24.21 -4.45 4.71
N ASN A 70 -23.99 -4.56 6.00
CA ASN A 70 -23.88 -3.39 6.86
C ASN A 70 -22.54 -2.72 6.54
N ILE A 71 -22.58 -1.50 6.04
CA ILE A 71 -21.37 -0.72 5.70
C ILE A 71 -20.40 -0.63 6.90
N GLU A 72 -20.93 -0.66 8.12
CA GLU A 72 -20.11 -0.60 9.34
C GLU A 72 -19.33 -1.90 9.61
N GLU A 73 -19.70 -3.01 8.95
CA GLU A 73 -19.02 -4.31 9.05
C GLU A 73 -18.11 -4.60 7.84
N GLU A 74 -18.05 -3.70 6.85
CA GLU A 74 -17.17 -3.86 5.71
C GLU A 74 -15.70 -3.74 6.15
N THR A 75 -14.88 -4.64 5.61
CA THR A 75 -13.43 -4.58 5.76
C THR A 75 -12.82 -3.58 4.77
N LEU A 76 -11.62 -3.07 5.06
CA LEU A 76 -10.92 -2.20 4.12
C LEU A 76 -10.66 -2.90 2.77
N VAL A 77 -10.40 -4.21 2.77
CA VAL A 77 -10.20 -4.99 1.53
C VAL A 77 -11.43 -4.92 0.63
N GLU A 78 -12.62 -5.12 1.18
CA GLU A 78 -13.87 -5.03 0.43
C GLU A 78 -14.12 -3.62 -0.13
N VAL A 79 -13.72 -2.60 0.62
CA VAL A 79 -13.77 -1.21 0.13
C VAL A 79 -12.77 -0.96 -0.99
N LEU A 80 -11.58 -1.54 -0.92
CA LEU A 80 -10.57 -1.45 -1.98
C LEU A 80 -10.99 -2.20 -3.25
N GLU A 81 -11.69 -3.34 -3.12
CA GLU A 81 -12.28 -4.04 -4.27
C GLU A 81 -13.32 -3.17 -4.99
N ILE A 82 -14.17 -2.47 -4.21
CA ILE A 82 -15.14 -1.52 -4.75
C ILE A 82 -14.43 -0.34 -5.44
N PHE A 83 -13.40 0.19 -4.80
CA PHE A 83 -12.58 1.26 -5.34
C PHE A 83 -11.94 0.85 -6.67
N ASN A 84 -11.32 -0.33 -6.72
CA ASN A 84 -10.72 -0.85 -7.95
C ASN A 84 -11.76 -1.02 -9.06
N SER A 85 -12.95 -1.57 -8.75
CA SER A 85 -14.03 -1.69 -9.74
C SER A 85 -14.47 -0.34 -10.32
N ILE A 86 -14.52 0.72 -9.50
CA ILE A 86 -14.83 2.09 -9.97
C ILE A 86 -13.69 2.62 -10.86
N SER A 87 -12.42 2.33 -10.51
CA SER A 87 -11.26 2.74 -11.28
C SER A 87 -11.19 2.02 -12.63
N ASP A 88 -11.42 0.71 -12.65
CA ASP A 88 -11.48 -0.09 -13.88
C ASP A 88 -12.59 0.40 -14.81
N ASP A 89 -13.78 0.71 -14.29
CA ASP A 89 -14.89 1.24 -15.08
C ASP A 89 -14.56 2.61 -15.69
N PHE A 90 -13.75 3.41 -15.01
CA PHE A 90 -13.27 4.68 -15.53
C PHE A 90 -12.17 4.50 -16.58
N ASP A 91 -11.22 3.61 -16.37
CA ASP A 91 -10.14 3.32 -17.30
C ASP A 91 -10.64 2.68 -18.59
N GLU A 92 -11.67 1.85 -18.51
CA GLU A 92 -12.35 1.26 -19.65
C GLU A 92 -13.38 2.21 -20.31
N GLU A 93 -13.42 3.49 -19.91
CA GLU A 93 -14.33 4.53 -20.43
C GLU A 93 -15.83 4.19 -20.29
N LYS A 94 -16.19 3.30 -19.35
CA LYS A 94 -17.58 2.93 -19.07
C LYS A 94 -18.34 4.02 -18.32
N ILE A 95 -17.61 4.78 -17.48
CA ILE A 95 -18.15 5.92 -16.74
C ILE A 95 -17.40 7.19 -17.10
N SER A 96 -18.08 8.32 -17.04
CA SER A 96 -17.47 9.63 -17.27
C SER A 96 -16.62 10.07 -16.09
N ALA A 97 -15.72 11.04 -16.30
CA ALA A 97 -14.92 11.62 -15.23
C ALA A 97 -15.79 12.22 -14.09
N GLY A 98 -16.95 12.76 -14.40
CA GLY A 98 -17.90 13.28 -13.41
C GLY A 98 -18.48 12.17 -12.54
N GLU A 99 -18.90 11.06 -13.15
CA GLU A 99 -19.42 9.89 -12.46
C GLU A 99 -18.34 9.22 -11.61
N PHE A 100 -17.12 9.08 -12.14
CA PHE A 100 -15.98 8.57 -11.39
C PHE A 100 -15.72 9.38 -10.10
N LEU A 101 -15.58 10.71 -10.20
CA LEU A 101 -15.35 11.58 -9.04
C LEU A 101 -16.52 11.53 -8.05
N HIS A 102 -17.76 11.43 -8.54
CA HIS A 102 -18.94 11.30 -7.70
C HIS A 102 -18.94 9.96 -6.94
N SER A 103 -18.73 8.86 -7.64
CA SER A 103 -18.71 7.51 -7.05
C SER A 103 -17.58 7.37 -6.03
N LEU A 104 -16.40 7.91 -6.32
CA LEU A 104 -15.28 7.93 -5.37
C LEU A 104 -15.59 8.77 -4.13
N SER A 105 -16.18 9.96 -4.30
CA SER A 105 -16.59 10.80 -3.17
C SER A 105 -17.65 10.13 -2.31
N GLN A 106 -18.63 9.48 -2.94
CA GLN A 106 -19.67 8.73 -2.25
C GLN A 106 -19.10 7.53 -1.49
N LEU A 107 -18.19 6.76 -2.12
CA LEU A 107 -17.51 5.63 -1.49
C LEU A 107 -16.83 6.04 -0.16
N ILE A 108 -16.11 7.16 -0.18
CA ILE A 108 -15.38 7.69 0.98
C ILE A 108 -16.36 8.19 2.05
N GLU A 109 -17.39 8.97 1.67
CA GLU A 109 -18.32 9.59 2.60
C GLU A 109 -19.17 8.55 3.34
N GLU A 110 -19.65 7.52 2.65
CA GLU A 110 -20.41 6.44 3.25
C GLU A 110 -19.60 5.64 4.28
N ARG A 111 -18.27 5.58 4.10
CA ARG A 111 -17.35 4.75 4.89
C ARG A 111 -16.45 5.53 5.83
N LYS A 112 -16.72 6.81 6.02
CA LYS A 112 -15.92 7.68 6.92
C LYS A 112 -15.83 7.21 8.37
N LYS A 113 -16.71 6.28 8.78
CA LYS A 113 -16.68 5.67 10.12
C LYS A 113 -15.72 4.49 10.24
N LEU A 114 -15.26 3.90 9.14
CA LEU A 114 -14.29 2.80 9.18
C LEU A 114 -12.93 3.28 9.71
N PRO A 115 -12.15 2.39 10.38
CA PRO A 115 -10.90 2.78 11.03
C PRO A 115 -9.92 3.50 10.09
N PHE A 116 -9.73 2.98 8.87
CA PHE A 116 -8.87 3.61 7.86
C PHE A 116 -9.29 5.03 7.52
N PHE A 117 -10.57 5.25 7.20
CA PHE A 117 -11.07 6.59 6.84
C PHE A 117 -11.03 7.55 8.00
N LYS A 118 -11.28 7.09 9.24
CA LYS A 118 -11.06 7.91 10.46
C LYS A 118 -9.60 8.31 10.61
N HIS A 119 -8.68 7.39 10.35
CA HIS A 119 -7.26 7.67 10.45
C HIS A 119 -6.84 8.74 9.43
N ILE A 120 -7.17 8.55 8.15
CA ILE A 120 -6.79 9.50 7.09
C ILE A 120 -7.53 10.84 7.17
N ALA A 121 -8.73 10.90 7.80
CA ALA A 121 -9.45 12.13 8.01
C ALA A 121 -8.66 13.18 8.81
N SER A 122 -7.80 12.74 9.74
CA SER A 122 -6.91 13.62 10.50
C SER A 122 -5.94 14.41 9.61
N PHE A 123 -5.58 13.86 8.47
CA PHE A 123 -4.68 14.49 7.50
C PHE A 123 -5.40 15.43 6.53
N LYS A 124 -6.74 15.46 6.52
CA LYS A 124 -7.57 16.30 5.63
C LYS A 124 -7.13 16.17 4.17
N LEU A 125 -7.00 14.93 3.69
CA LEU A 125 -6.63 14.65 2.30
C LEU A 125 -7.71 15.13 1.35
N ASN A 126 -7.33 15.66 0.18
CA ASN A 126 -8.26 15.91 -0.91
C ASN A 126 -8.59 14.60 -1.65
N LEU A 127 -9.52 14.67 -2.61
CA LEU A 127 -10.00 13.50 -3.32
C LEU A 127 -8.89 12.79 -4.10
N PHE A 128 -8.00 13.53 -4.77
CA PHE A 128 -6.84 12.97 -5.46
C PHE A 128 -5.86 12.30 -4.49
N GLU A 129 -5.56 12.97 -3.37
CA GLU A 129 -4.66 12.41 -2.35
C GLU A 129 -5.20 11.12 -1.75
N THR A 130 -6.52 11.06 -1.52
CA THR A 130 -7.18 9.84 -1.04
C THR A 130 -7.16 8.74 -2.09
N PHE A 131 -7.48 9.07 -3.34
CA PHE A 131 -7.40 8.15 -4.48
C PHE A 131 -6.00 7.56 -4.61
N PHE A 132 -4.96 8.41 -4.66
CA PHE A 132 -3.58 7.98 -4.81
C PHE A 132 -3.13 7.05 -3.67
N LEU A 133 -3.53 7.36 -2.44
CA LEU A 133 -3.21 6.52 -1.28
C LEU A 133 -3.94 5.17 -1.36
N MET A 134 -5.23 5.15 -1.74
CA MET A 134 -6.00 3.91 -1.89
C MET A 134 -5.46 3.04 -3.04
N ASP A 135 -5.06 3.64 -4.16
CA ASP A 135 -4.43 2.95 -5.28
C ASP A 135 -3.08 2.34 -4.88
N THR A 136 -2.27 3.09 -4.12
CA THR A 136 -1.01 2.57 -3.58
C THR A 136 -1.24 1.41 -2.60
N ILE A 137 -2.30 1.45 -1.77
CA ILE A 137 -2.65 0.34 -0.88
C ILE A 137 -3.12 -0.88 -1.69
N TRP A 138 -3.93 -0.65 -2.72
CA TRP A 138 -4.43 -1.71 -3.59
C TRP A 138 -3.31 -2.42 -4.34
N ASP A 139 -2.41 -1.66 -4.95
CA ASP A 139 -1.21 -2.22 -5.61
C ASP A 139 -0.37 -3.05 -4.64
N ALA A 140 -0.16 -2.54 -3.42
CA ALA A 140 0.60 -3.24 -2.39
C ALA A 140 -0.09 -4.53 -1.94
N PHE A 141 -1.42 -4.55 -1.87
CA PHE A 141 -2.22 -5.71 -1.48
C PHE A 141 -2.26 -6.79 -2.56
N ILE A 142 -2.51 -6.40 -3.83
CA ILE A 142 -2.67 -7.35 -4.94
C ILE A 142 -1.33 -7.94 -5.38
N ARG A 143 -0.29 -7.12 -5.49
CA ARG A 143 1.04 -7.57 -5.96
C ARG A 143 1.89 -8.22 -4.88
N GLY A 144 1.51 -8.09 -3.64
CA GLY A 144 1.76 -8.88 -2.43
C GLY A 144 3.16 -9.36 -2.11
N HIS A 145 4.18 -9.14 -2.91
CA HIS A 145 5.56 -9.57 -2.67
C HIS A 145 6.57 -8.69 -3.38
N ASN A 146 7.49 -8.19 -2.61
CA ASN A 146 8.82 -7.65 -2.97
C ASN A 146 8.94 -6.49 -3.98
N ASP A 147 7.96 -6.22 -4.86
CA ASP A 147 8.04 -5.21 -5.91
C ASP A 147 6.73 -4.43 -6.12
N TYR A 148 5.94 -4.20 -5.05
CA TYR A 148 4.79 -3.31 -5.18
C TYR A 148 5.28 -1.85 -5.25
N ASN A 149 5.44 -1.40 -6.45
CA ASN A 149 5.74 -0.01 -6.75
C ASN A 149 4.59 0.52 -7.60
N THR A 150 3.82 1.44 -7.04
CA THR A 150 2.79 2.15 -7.81
C THR A 150 3.48 3.11 -8.79
N ASP A 151 3.17 3.02 -10.07
CA ASP A 151 3.69 3.94 -11.08
C ASP A 151 3.07 5.33 -10.88
N VAL A 152 3.90 6.29 -10.46
CA VAL A 152 3.44 7.65 -10.14
C VAL A 152 2.77 8.32 -11.34
N TYR A 153 3.34 8.17 -12.55
CA TYR A 153 2.80 8.83 -13.73
C TYR A 153 1.44 8.25 -14.11
N ARG A 154 1.35 6.92 -14.14
CA ARG A 154 0.11 6.20 -14.48
C ARG A 154 -1.02 6.57 -13.51
N THR A 155 -0.80 6.44 -12.22
CA THR A 155 -1.83 6.73 -11.20
C THR A 155 -2.31 8.18 -11.27
N VAL A 156 -1.40 9.14 -11.49
CA VAL A 156 -1.80 10.55 -11.64
C VAL A 156 -2.56 10.77 -12.95
N GLU A 157 -2.14 10.12 -14.04
CA GLU A 157 -2.81 10.20 -15.35
C GLU A 157 -4.21 9.60 -15.28
N ASP A 158 -4.37 8.44 -14.65
CA ASP A 158 -5.66 7.75 -14.47
C ASP A 158 -6.67 8.63 -13.75
N PHE A 159 -6.24 9.40 -12.74
CA PHE A 159 -7.14 10.31 -12.04
C PHE A 159 -7.51 11.55 -12.86
N TYR A 160 -6.53 12.20 -13.48
CA TYR A 160 -6.77 13.51 -14.10
C TYR A 160 -7.12 13.45 -15.58
N LYS A 161 -6.65 12.42 -16.30
CA LYS A 161 -6.75 12.29 -17.77
C LYS A 161 -6.40 13.61 -18.53
N LYS A 162 -5.53 14.44 -17.91
CA LYS A 162 -5.14 15.76 -18.41
C LYS A 162 -3.65 16.01 -18.20
N ALA A 163 -2.88 16.00 -19.30
CA ALA A 163 -1.42 16.07 -19.29
C ALA A 163 -0.82 17.23 -18.46
N SER A 164 -1.41 18.43 -18.50
CA SER A 164 -0.89 19.57 -17.74
C SER A 164 -0.99 19.40 -16.22
N LYS A 165 -2.04 18.75 -15.74
CA LYS A 165 -2.20 18.42 -14.31
C LYS A 165 -1.30 17.25 -13.94
N THR A 166 -1.25 16.20 -14.77
CA THR A 166 -0.41 15.03 -14.58
C THR A 166 1.05 15.43 -14.39
N VAL A 167 1.60 16.22 -15.30
CA VAL A 167 3.00 16.69 -15.20
C VAL A 167 3.27 17.49 -13.93
N LYS A 168 2.34 18.36 -13.53
CA LYS A 168 2.47 19.17 -12.31
C LYS A 168 2.50 18.30 -11.04
N GLU A 169 1.52 17.42 -10.89
CA GLU A 169 1.42 16.55 -9.70
C GLU A 169 2.58 15.55 -9.64
N CYS A 170 2.95 14.91 -10.76
CA CYS A 170 4.12 14.04 -10.83
C CYS A 170 5.41 14.77 -10.43
N SER A 171 5.60 16.02 -10.90
CA SER A 171 6.78 16.83 -10.51
C SER A 171 6.83 17.08 -9.00
N GLN A 172 5.71 17.38 -8.36
CA GLN A 172 5.65 17.58 -6.91
C GLN A 172 5.91 16.28 -6.13
N LEU A 173 5.35 15.16 -6.59
CA LEU A 173 5.59 13.84 -5.99
C LEU A 173 7.06 13.45 -6.05
N VAL A 174 7.68 13.52 -7.23
CA VAL A 174 9.08 13.12 -7.45
C VAL A 174 10.07 14.02 -6.71
N LYS A 175 9.76 15.32 -6.56
CA LYS A 175 10.59 16.25 -5.79
C LYS A 175 10.41 16.12 -4.27
N GLY A 176 9.46 15.30 -3.80
CA GLY A 176 9.12 15.22 -2.37
C GLY A 176 8.37 16.44 -1.85
N GLU A 177 7.87 17.30 -2.73
CA GLU A 177 7.14 18.52 -2.37
C GLU A 177 5.65 18.27 -2.16
N HIS A 178 5.14 17.15 -2.66
CA HIS A 178 3.73 16.79 -2.55
C HIS A 178 3.35 16.49 -1.11
N ARG A 179 2.11 16.81 -0.77
CA ARG A 179 1.60 16.71 0.60
C ARG A 179 1.60 15.27 1.15
N LEU A 180 1.28 14.27 0.35
CA LEU A 180 1.34 12.86 0.75
C LEU A 180 2.74 12.43 1.23
N VAL A 181 3.80 12.92 0.55
CA VAL A 181 5.20 12.67 0.93
C VAL A 181 5.57 13.43 2.20
N LYS A 182 5.18 14.71 2.30
CA LYS A 182 5.45 15.54 3.49
C LYS A 182 4.75 15.04 4.75
N LEU A 183 3.57 14.44 4.60
CA LEU A 183 2.84 13.80 5.70
C LEU A 183 3.40 12.42 6.07
N GLY A 184 4.36 11.91 5.31
CA GLY A 184 4.94 10.59 5.55
C GLY A 184 3.94 9.45 5.32
N LEU A 185 2.98 9.62 4.40
CA LEU A 185 2.02 8.57 4.04
C LEU A 185 2.56 7.66 2.94
N ILE A 186 3.34 8.23 2.03
CA ILE A 186 4.01 7.52 0.94
C ILE A 186 5.48 7.95 0.84
N GLU A 187 6.28 7.09 0.26
CA GLU A 187 7.65 7.34 -0.16
C GLU A 187 7.72 7.27 -1.68
N VAL A 188 8.42 8.20 -2.32
CA VAL A 188 8.56 8.24 -3.77
C VAL A 188 10.02 8.06 -4.15
N SER A 189 10.29 7.04 -4.97
CA SER A 189 11.60 6.82 -5.55
C SER A 189 11.81 7.75 -6.74
N LYS A 190 13.04 8.27 -6.89
CA LYS A 190 13.39 9.06 -8.07
C LYS A 190 13.44 8.15 -9.29
N ALA A 191 12.93 8.64 -10.42
CA ALA A 191 13.12 8.00 -11.71
C ALA A 191 14.64 7.85 -11.99
N SER A 192 15.06 6.65 -12.35
CA SER A 192 16.39 6.39 -12.89
C SER A 192 16.31 6.24 -14.42
N ILE A 193 17.45 6.26 -15.10
CA ILE A 193 17.48 6.07 -16.56
C ILE A 193 16.81 4.73 -16.90
N GLY A 194 15.67 4.78 -17.60
CA GLY A 194 14.89 3.62 -18.03
C GLY A 194 13.79 3.15 -17.06
N ASN A 195 13.63 3.75 -15.86
CA ASN A 195 12.56 3.41 -14.92
C ASN A 195 11.74 4.64 -14.56
N ASN A 196 10.42 4.48 -14.53
CA ASN A 196 9.49 5.50 -14.03
C ASN A 196 9.68 5.74 -12.53
N ALA A 197 9.27 6.93 -12.06
CA ALA A 197 9.16 7.19 -10.64
C ALA A 197 8.06 6.29 -10.04
N THR A 198 8.35 5.71 -8.89
CA THR A 198 7.41 4.82 -8.20
C THR A 198 7.12 5.32 -6.79
N ALA A 199 5.90 5.06 -6.31
CA ALA A 199 5.48 5.33 -4.95
C ALA A 199 5.31 4.04 -4.16
N ARG A 200 5.57 4.11 -2.86
CA ARG A 200 5.36 3.04 -1.88
C ARG A 200 4.67 3.59 -0.65
N LEU A 201 3.99 2.73 0.07
CA LEU A 201 3.45 3.08 1.38
C LEU A 201 4.59 3.31 2.37
N SER A 202 4.44 4.30 3.24
CA SER A 202 5.35 4.49 4.36
C SER A 202 5.15 3.40 5.43
N ASN A 203 6.17 3.17 6.25
CA ASN A 203 6.08 2.22 7.35
C ASN A 203 4.96 2.56 8.34
N SER A 204 4.62 3.84 8.51
CA SER A 204 3.53 4.26 9.39
C SER A 204 2.16 3.77 8.92
N ILE A 205 1.90 3.85 7.62
CA ILE A 205 0.66 3.33 7.02
C ILE A 205 0.66 1.80 7.03
N ILE A 206 1.77 1.16 6.69
CA ILE A 206 1.89 -0.31 6.73
C ILE A 206 1.59 -0.84 8.14
N ASN A 207 2.17 -0.25 9.17
CA ASN A 207 1.90 -0.62 10.56
C ASN A 207 0.43 -0.40 10.94
N PHE A 208 -0.17 0.71 10.51
CA PHE A 208 -1.58 0.96 10.74
C PHE A 208 -2.47 -0.11 10.06
N LEU A 209 -2.21 -0.44 8.79
CA LEU A 209 -2.95 -1.46 8.05
C LEU A 209 -2.83 -2.83 8.72
N HIS A 210 -1.63 -3.18 9.21
CA HIS A 210 -1.41 -4.42 9.93
C HIS A 210 -2.16 -4.46 11.27
N GLU A 211 -2.04 -3.41 12.09
CA GLU A 211 -2.57 -3.39 13.46
C GLU A 211 -4.10 -3.16 13.53
N LYS A 212 -4.65 -2.38 12.61
CA LYS A 212 -6.05 -1.94 12.67
C LYS A 212 -6.96 -2.57 11.64
N GLU A 213 -6.41 -2.96 10.48
CA GLU A 213 -7.17 -3.52 9.37
C GLU A 213 -6.84 -5.01 9.14
N ASN A 214 -5.88 -5.58 9.87
CA ASN A 214 -5.36 -6.94 9.67
C ASN A 214 -4.89 -7.23 8.24
N ILE A 215 -4.44 -6.19 7.52
CA ILE A 215 -3.90 -6.30 6.18
C ILE A 215 -2.39 -6.45 6.27
N PHE A 216 -1.89 -7.61 5.90
CA PHE A 216 -0.46 -7.91 5.86
C PHE A 216 0.09 -7.54 4.47
N ILE A 217 0.70 -6.38 4.38
CA ILE A 217 1.48 -6.00 3.23
C ILE A 217 2.92 -6.39 3.58
N ASN A 218 3.49 -7.31 2.82
CA ASN A 218 4.92 -7.58 2.91
C ASN A 218 5.65 -6.30 2.50
N SER A 219 5.98 -5.49 3.50
CA SER A 219 6.95 -4.43 3.29
C SER A 219 8.25 -5.10 2.82
N ASP A 220 9.07 -4.39 2.05
CA ASP A 220 10.45 -4.80 1.72
C ASP A 220 11.31 -5.22 2.94
N SER A 221 10.70 -5.25 4.13
CA SER A 221 11.26 -5.86 5.32
C SER A 221 11.59 -7.35 5.16
N GLU A 222 11.18 -8.02 4.06
CA GLU A 222 11.79 -9.31 3.72
C GLU A 222 13.09 -9.16 2.90
N LYS A 223 13.32 -8.03 2.21
CA LYS A 223 14.71 -7.64 1.87
C LYS A 223 15.45 -7.08 3.09
N ASP A 224 14.76 -6.58 4.07
CA ASP A 224 15.22 -6.33 5.44
C ASP A 224 15.09 -7.57 6.36
N ILE A 225 15.14 -8.78 5.82
CA ILE A 225 15.61 -10.00 6.55
C ILE A 225 16.95 -9.72 7.24
N ARG A 226 17.60 -8.63 6.88
CA ARG A 226 18.81 -8.08 7.48
C ARG A 226 18.54 -7.23 8.73
N LEU A 227 17.29 -6.73 8.96
CA LEU A 227 16.95 -5.98 10.17
C LEU A 227 16.42 -6.92 11.25
N LEU A 228 17.30 -7.30 12.14
CA LEU A 228 16.99 -8.14 13.29
C LEU A 228 16.53 -7.27 14.47
N SER A 229 15.26 -7.43 14.84
CA SER A 229 14.72 -6.76 16.04
C SER A 229 15.39 -7.30 17.31
N PRO A 230 15.69 -6.44 18.29
CA PRO A 230 16.27 -6.85 19.57
C PRO A 230 15.40 -7.88 20.32
N LEU A 231 14.07 -7.86 20.09
CA LEU A 231 13.14 -8.82 20.69
C LEU A 231 13.26 -10.24 20.12
N LYS A 232 13.75 -10.36 18.88
CA LYS A 232 13.97 -11.65 18.19
C LYS A 232 15.35 -12.23 18.42
N ILE A 233 16.27 -11.49 19.07
CA ILE A 233 17.60 -11.97 19.39
C ILE A 233 17.53 -12.88 20.60
N GLU A 234 17.98 -14.12 20.46
CA GLU A 234 18.13 -15.04 21.60
C GLU A 234 19.25 -14.56 22.51
N GLU A 235 19.05 -14.66 23.82
CA GLU A 235 20.09 -14.33 24.78
C GLU A 235 21.13 -15.46 24.86
N LYS A 236 22.38 -15.10 24.61
CA LYS A 236 23.51 -16.05 24.68
C LYS A 236 24.59 -15.51 25.59
N GLN A 237 25.13 -16.38 26.41
CA GLN A 237 26.30 -16.07 27.22
C GLN A 237 27.54 -16.15 26.36
N LEU A 238 28.29 -15.08 26.25
CA LEU A 238 29.58 -15.01 25.58
C LEU A 238 30.70 -14.92 26.59
N PHE A 239 31.81 -15.53 26.25
CA PHE A 239 33.00 -15.55 27.12
C PHE A 239 34.08 -14.74 26.42
N TYR A 240 34.58 -13.73 27.12
CA TYR A 240 35.61 -12.83 26.65
C TYR A 240 36.82 -12.96 27.58
N ASN A 241 37.99 -12.61 27.08
CA ASN A 241 39.11 -12.32 27.97
C ASN A 241 38.85 -10.98 28.68
N LYS A 242 39.67 -10.65 29.70
CA LYS A 242 39.44 -9.49 30.55
C LYS A 242 39.46 -8.16 29.79
N ASP A 243 40.35 -8.04 28.81
CA ASP A 243 40.50 -6.81 28.01
C ASP A 243 39.36 -6.66 27.00
N GLU A 244 38.93 -7.77 26.41
CA GLU A 244 37.76 -7.79 25.49
C GLU A 244 36.45 -7.49 26.24
N GLU A 245 36.28 -8.03 27.44
CA GLU A 245 35.11 -7.78 28.28
C GLU A 245 34.98 -6.30 28.63
N GLU A 246 36.09 -5.64 28.95
CA GLU A 246 36.14 -4.22 29.27
C GLU A 246 35.73 -3.37 28.03
N GLN A 247 36.31 -3.66 26.86
CA GLN A 247 35.99 -2.98 25.61
C GLN A 247 34.53 -3.16 25.21
N ILE A 248 33.98 -4.37 25.34
CA ILE A 248 32.58 -4.65 25.05
C ILE A 248 31.64 -3.94 26.02
N CYS A 249 32.03 -3.86 27.29
CA CYS A 249 31.30 -3.12 28.31
C CYS A 249 31.25 -1.62 27.97
N ASP A 250 32.38 -1.04 27.63
CA ASP A 250 32.50 0.37 27.26
C ASP A 250 31.64 0.68 26.02
N LEU A 251 31.64 -0.20 25.00
CA LEU A 251 30.81 -0.05 23.81
C LEU A 251 29.32 -0.11 24.18
N LYS A 252 28.91 -1.02 25.06
CA LYS A 252 27.50 -1.10 25.51
C LYS A 252 27.11 0.19 26.25
N ASN A 253 27.94 0.66 27.17
CA ASN A 253 27.67 1.88 27.89
C ASN A 253 27.56 3.11 27.00
N LEU A 254 28.39 3.18 25.95
CA LEU A 254 28.33 4.27 24.96
C LEU A 254 27.08 4.24 24.11
N LEU A 255 26.54 3.03 23.85
CA LEU A 255 25.34 2.82 23.05
C LEU A 255 24.03 2.89 23.85
N GLU A 256 24.07 3.08 25.16
CA GLU A 256 22.88 3.43 25.94
C GLU A 256 22.25 4.73 25.43
N GLU A 257 20.92 4.78 25.38
CA GLU A 257 20.20 5.86 24.67
C GLU A 257 20.64 7.26 25.15
N ASP A 258 20.67 7.51 26.43
CA ASP A 258 21.02 8.82 26.99
C ASP A 258 22.47 9.25 26.65
N ARG A 259 23.41 8.33 26.74
CA ARG A 259 24.81 8.60 26.43
C ARG A 259 25.05 8.76 24.94
N PHE A 260 24.39 7.95 24.14
CA PHE A 260 24.48 8.03 22.69
C PHE A 260 23.90 9.34 22.15
N GLN A 261 22.79 9.82 22.71
CA GLN A 261 22.21 11.11 22.39
C GLN A 261 23.20 12.27 22.66
N ILE A 262 23.85 12.26 23.84
CA ILE A 262 24.87 13.26 24.19
C ILE A 262 26.03 13.23 23.20
N LEU A 263 26.50 12.03 22.82
CA LEU A 263 27.53 11.85 21.80
C LEU A 263 27.13 12.43 20.47
N GLN A 264 25.91 12.11 19.98
CA GLN A 264 25.38 12.63 18.71
C GLN A 264 25.29 14.14 18.71
N ASP A 265 24.81 14.75 19.80
CA ASP A 265 24.69 16.20 19.91
C ASP A 265 26.06 16.89 19.91
N THR A 266 27.04 16.28 20.53
CA THR A 266 28.42 16.75 20.52
C THR A 266 29.01 16.69 19.10
N LEU A 267 28.85 15.56 18.40
CA LEU A 267 29.34 15.40 17.03
C LEU A 267 28.65 16.38 16.07
N ARG A 268 27.36 16.62 16.23
CA ARG A 268 26.62 17.61 15.40
C ARG A 268 27.12 19.03 15.65
N LYS A 269 27.42 19.40 16.87
CA LYS A 269 28.02 20.73 17.21
C LYS A 269 29.34 20.94 16.49
N GLU A 270 30.15 19.89 16.42
CA GLU A 270 31.44 19.89 15.74
C GLU A 270 31.33 19.68 14.20
N LYS A 271 30.10 19.67 13.65
CA LYS A 271 29.81 19.41 12.22
C LYS A 271 30.34 18.07 11.71
N MET A 272 30.44 17.08 12.60
CA MET A 272 30.82 15.71 12.28
C MET A 272 29.59 14.82 12.07
N ASN A 273 29.77 13.70 11.37
CA ASN A 273 28.70 12.72 11.23
C ASN A 273 28.28 12.15 12.59
N ALA A 274 26.98 12.20 12.88
CA ALA A 274 26.42 11.78 14.18
C ALA A 274 26.27 10.26 14.29
N GLY A 275 27.33 9.52 13.95
CA GLY A 275 27.37 8.07 14.00
C GLY A 275 28.66 7.55 14.66
N LEU A 276 28.61 6.32 15.12
CA LEU A 276 29.76 5.61 15.69
C LEU A 276 30.16 4.47 14.74
N THR A 277 31.44 4.44 14.32
CA THR A 277 31.99 3.32 13.55
C THR A 277 32.86 2.48 14.44
N VAL A 278 32.59 1.19 14.54
CA VAL A 278 33.35 0.22 15.36
C VAL A 278 33.87 -0.91 14.47
N LEU A 279 35.12 -1.24 14.59
CA LEU A 279 35.75 -2.37 13.91
C LEU A 279 35.99 -3.50 14.91
N LEU A 280 35.28 -4.63 14.72
CA LEU A 280 35.55 -5.86 15.47
C LEU A 280 36.49 -6.75 14.65
N HIS A 281 37.67 -7.06 15.20
CA HIS A 281 38.66 -7.90 14.55
C HIS A 281 38.96 -9.18 15.38
N GLY A 282 39.53 -10.18 14.79
CA GLY A 282 39.87 -11.47 15.42
C GLY A 282 39.62 -12.64 14.48
N ASP A 283 39.97 -13.86 14.86
CA ASP A 283 39.87 -15.08 14.05
C ASP A 283 38.42 -15.43 13.72
N PRO A 284 38.17 -16.18 12.65
CA PRO A 284 36.86 -16.75 12.35
C PRO A 284 36.34 -17.57 13.53
N GLY A 285 35.03 -17.44 13.84
CA GLY A 285 34.39 -18.20 14.90
C GLY A 285 34.54 -17.64 16.32
N THR A 286 35.25 -16.52 16.54
CA THR A 286 35.42 -15.91 17.86
C THR A 286 34.22 -15.13 18.40
N GLY A 287 33.05 -15.25 17.77
CA GLY A 287 31.81 -14.65 18.30
C GLY A 287 31.57 -13.18 17.97
N LYS A 288 32.34 -12.54 17.05
CA LYS A 288 32.20 -11.12 16.70
C LYS A 288 30.78 -10.71 16.33
N THR A 289 30.15 -11.47 15.44
CA THR A 289 28.75 -11.20 15.00
C THR A 289 27.78 -11.41 16.16
N GLU A 290 27.98 -12.40 16.99
CA GLU A 290 27.14 -12.66 18.15
C GLU A 290 27.28 -11.56 19.19
N SER A 291 28.47 -11.01 19.37
CA SER A 291 28.71 -9.86 20.25
C SER A 291 27.87 -8.66 19.85
N VAL A 292 27.79 -8.37 18.54
CA VAL A 292 26.92 -7.30 18.01
C VAL A 292 25.45 -7.57 18.34
N TYR A 293 24.97 -8.81 18.17
CA TYR A 293 23.60 -9.18 18.51
C TYR A 293 23.29 -9.01 19.98
N GLN A 294 24.21 -9.45 20.87
CA GLN A 294 24.00 -9.31 22.28
C GLN A 294 24.07 -7.84 22.77
N ILE A 295 24.90 -7.01 22.13
CA ILE A 295 24.93 -5.55 22.39
C ILE A 295 23.58 -4.95 21.94
N ALA A 296 23.11 -5.25 20.75
CA ALA A 296 21.86 -4.75 20.20
C ALA A 296 20.67 -5.12 21.09
N LYS A 297 20.59 -6.38 21.54
CA LYS A 297 19.56 -6.83 22.49
C LYS A 297 19.56 -6.02 23.78
N LYS A 298 20.73 -5.80 24.39
CA LYS A 298 20.85 -5.07 25.65
C LYS A 298 20.55 -3.57 25.51
N THR A 299 20.87 -2.98 24.38
CA THR A 299 20.64 -1.54 24.11
C THR A 299 19.30 -1.25 23.42
N GLY A 300 18.47 -2.29 23.16
CA GLY A 300 17.19 -2.14 22.49
C GLY A 300 17.26 -1.74 21.00
N ARG A 301 18.44 -1.88 20.37
CA ARG A 301 18.70 -1.45 19.00
C ARG A 301 18.48 -2.58 18.01
N SER A 302 17.90 -2.29 16.87
CA SER A 302 17.79 -3.24 15.76
C SER A 302 19.12 -3.37 15.01
N VAL A 303 19.42 -4.55 14.50
CA VAL A 303 20.64 -4.85 13.73
C VAL A 303 20.32 -5.00 12.27
N PHE A 304 20.95 -4.20 11.42
CA PHE A 304 20.91 -4.35 10.00
C PHE A 304 22.19 -5.03 9.49
N LYS A 305 22.06 -6.25 8.92
CA LYS A 305 23.19 -7.01 8.39
C LYS A 305 23.37 -6.72 6.90
N VAL A 306 24.55 -6.22 6.52
CA VAL A 306 24.92 -5.99 5.12
C VAL A 306 26.03 -6.98 4.72
N ASP A 307 25.83 -7.71 3.64
CA ASP A 307 26.87 -8.52 3.03
C ASP A 307 27.53 -7.73 1.88
N ILE A 308 28.80 -7.39 2.09
CA ILE A 308 29.55 -6.59 1.11
C ILE A 308 29.79 -7.36 -0.19
N SER A 309 29.78 -8.70 -0.16
CA SER A 309 29.94 -9.51 -1.37
C SER A 309 28.77 -9.37 -2.33
N GLU A 310 27.56 -9.21 -1.83
CA GLU A 310 26.35 -8.98 -2.63
C GLU A 310 26.29 -7.55 -3.17
N THR A 311 26.82 -6.55 -2.46
CA THR A 311 26.84 -5.17 -2.92
C THR A 311 27.83 -4.93 -4.07
N LYS A 312 28.89 -5.72 -4.19
CA LYS A 312 29.84 -5.60 -5.31
C LYS A 312 29.22 -5.96 -6.65
N SER A 313 28.30 -6.92 -6.70
CA SER A 313 27.60 -7.31 -7.94
C SER A 313 26.66 -6.24 -8.48
N MET A 314 26.15 -5.35 -7.63
CA MET A 314 25.28 -4.23 -8.06
C MET A 314 26.05 -3.00 -8.55
N TRP A 315 27.34 -2.85 -8.22
CA TRP A 315 28.14 -1.65 -8.53
C TRP A 315 29.10 -1.86 -9.70
N PHE A 316 29.49 -3.08 -9.97
CA PHE A 316 30.26 -3.41 -11.16
C PHE A 316 29.32 -4.11 -12.12
N GLY A 317 28.69 -3.31 -13.03
CA GLY A 317 27.92 -3.86 -14.12
C GLY A 317 28.72 -4.92 -14.86
N GLU A 318 28.06 -6.04 -15.13
CA GLU A 318 28.58 -7.04 -16.07
C GLU A 318 28.83 -6.31 -17.41
N SER A 319 30.10 -6.25 -17.79
CA SER A 319 30.53 -5.90 -19.13
C SER A 319 30.48 -7.12 -20.02
#